data_13dbd91f5d3d4a3153baac207e37e705
#
_entry.id   13dbd91f5d3d4a3153baac207e37e705
#
_cell.length_a   1.000
_cell.length_b   1.000
_cell.length_c   1.000
_cell.angle_alpha   90.00
_cell.angle_beta   90.00
_cell.angle_gamma   90.00
#
_symmetry.space_group_name_H-M   'P 1'
#
loop_
_entity.id
_entity.type
_entity.pdbx_description
1 polymer ?
#
loop_
_entity_poly.entity_id
_entity_poly.type
_entity_poly.pdbx_seq_one_letter_code
_entity_poly.pdbx_strand_id
1 'polypeptide(L)'
;MLEGFRGKFPRVDPTAYVHPSATLIGDVEVGPGASIWPGAVLRADDGPIVIGANTSIQDGTVIHMTEGRSRTTVGARVTVGHRVILHGCTIGDDCLIGMGSCLLDNAVVEDWAFVAAGTLVPPGKVVPTGQLMMGNPGKLVRPMTDADREWITYSWTAYFNRSREYMAQTP
;
A
#
# COMPACT_ATOMS: atom_id res chain seq x y z
N MET A 1 6.04 -9.99 -12.69
CA MET A 1 6.63 -11.33 -12.45
C MET A 1 6.08 -11.86 -11.12
N LEU A 2 5.63 -13.13 -11.10
CA LEU A 2 5.24 -13.82 -9.86
C LEU A 2 6.29 -14.91 -9.59
N GLU A 3 6.95 -14.86 -8.44
CA GLU A 3 8.06 -15.73 -8.10
C GLU A 3 7.86 -16.39 -6.74
N GLY A 4 8.11 -17.70 -6.66
CA GLY A 4 8.06 -18.44 -5.40
C GLY A 4 9.33 -18.30 -4.58
N PHE A 5 9.21 -18.30 -3.25
CA PHE A 5 10.35 -18.34 -2.33
C PHE A 5 10.05 -19.25 -1.14
N ARG A 6 10.98 -20.16 -0.82
CA ARG A 6 10.84 -21.16 0.28
C ARG A 6 9.49 -21.89 0.29
N GLY A 7 8.99 -22.30 -0.89
CA GLY A 7 7.74 -23.03 -1.05
C GLY A 7 6.46 -22.18 -0.95
N LYS A 8 6.57 -20.87 -0.80
CA LYS A 8 5.45 -19.92 -0.83
C LYS A 8 5.41 -19.21 -2.16
N PHE A 9 4.20 -19.01 -2.70
CA PHE A 9 3.95 -18.31 -3.96
C PHE A 9 2.94 -17.19 -3.75
N PRO A 10 3.03 -16.09 -4.52
CA PRO A 10 2.03 -15.04 -4.48
C PRO A 10 0.62 -15.59 -4.79
N ARG A 11 -0.34 -15.24 -3.96
CA ARG A 11 -1.77 -15.50 -4.14
C ARG A 11 -2.45 -14.21 -4.55
N VAL A 12 -2.94 -14.18 -5.77
CA VAL A 12 -3.59 -13.00 -6.34
C VAL A 12 -5.05 -13.35 -6.61
N ASP A 13 -5.97 -12.55 -6.06
CA ASP A 13 -7.40 -12.71 -6.33
C ASP A 13 -7.67 -12.55 -7.85
N PRO A 14 -8.55 -13.38 -8.46
CA PRO A 14 -8.84 -13.31 -9.89
C PRO A 14 -9.37 -11.96 -10.37
N THR A 15 -9.93 -11.16 -9.46
CA THR A 15 -10.43 -9.81 -9.75
C THR A 15 -9.38 -8.72 -9.54
N ALA A 16 -8.20 -9.04 -9.03
CA ALA A 16 -7.11 -8.08 -8.85
C ALA A 16 -6.34 -7.85 -10.17
N TYR A 17 -5.85 -6.64 -10.35
CA TYR A 17 -4.97 -6.28 -11.45
C TYR A 17 -3.51 -6.30 -11.01
N VAL A 18 -2.66 -7.03 -11.71
CA VAL A 18 -1.21 -6.97 -11.51
C VAL A 18 -0.56 -6.65 -12.85
N HIS A 19 0.09 -5.48 -12.93
CA HIS A 19 0.78 -5.08 -14.15
C HIS A 19 1.93 -6.05 -14.48
N PRO A 20 2.17 -6.42 -15.75
CA PRO A 20 3.22 -7.38 -16.14
C PRO A 20 4.63 -7.03 -15.66
N SER A 21 4.96 -5.74 -15.50
CA SER A 21 6.25 -5.28 -14.98
C SER A 21 6.32 -5.20 -13.45
N ALA A 22 5.24 -5.50 -12.72
CA ALA A 22 5.29 -5.64 -11.27
C ALA A 22 5.96 -6.96 -10.86
N THR A 23 6.63 -6.96 -9.71
CA THR A 23 7.33 -8.13 -9.17
C THR A 23 6.77 -8.47 -7.79
N LEU A 24 6.22 -9.69 -7.65
CA LEU A 24 5.72 -10.23 -6.40
C LEU A 24 6.49 -11.51 -6.09
N ILE A 25 7.11 -11.59 -4.90
CA ILE A 25 7.99 -12.70 -4.49
C ILE A 25 7.52 -13.26 -3.16
N GLY A 26 7.37 -14.58 -3.07
CA GLY A 26 7.13 -15.32 -1.82
C GLY A 26 5.68 -15.19 -1.29
N ASP A 27 5.52 -14.95 0.01
CA ASP A 27 4.24 -14.97 0.74
C ASP A 27 3.45 -13.67 0.58
N VAL A 28 3.11 -13.33 -0.66
CA VAL A 28 2.28 -12.17 -0.99
C VAL A 28 0.83 -12.60 -1.17
N GLU A 29 -0.10 -11.86 -0.55
CA GLU A 29 -1.53 -11.99 -0.78
C GLU A 29 -2.10 -10.66 -1.30
N VAL A 30 -2.79 -10.73 -2.45
CA VAL A 30 -3.44 -9.58 -3.08
C VAL A 30 -4.94 -9.83 -3.13
N GLY A 31 -5.70 -9.02 -2.40
CA GLY A 31 -7.14 -9.16 -2.23
C GLY A 31 -7.96 -8.71 -3.44
N PRO A 32 -9.29 -8.96 -3.40
CA PRO A 32 -10.19 -8.70 -4.51
C PRO A 32 -10.21 -7.24 -4.92
N GLY A 33 -10.22 -7.00 -6.22
CA GLY A 33 -10.27 -5.65 -6.79
C GLY A 33 -9.02 -4.78 -6.57
N ALA A 34 -8.01 -5.27 -5.86
CA ALA A 34 -6.75 -4.55 -5.67
C ALA A 34 -5.98 -4.38 -6.97
N SER A 35 -5.07 -3.42 -7.03
CA SER A 35 -4.26 -3.13 -8.22
C SER A 35 -2.80 -2.86 -7.89
N ILE A 36 -1.90 -3.57 -8.57
CA ILE A 36 -0.45 -3.46 -8.44
C ILE A 36 0.10 -2.92 -9.76
N TRP A 37 0.69 -1.74 -9.72
CA TRP A 37 1.01 -0.93 -10.88
C TRP A 37 2.46 -1.13 -11.38
N PRO A 38 2.85 -0.50 -12.52
CA PRO A 38 4.15 -0.73 -13.14
C PRO A 38 5.33 -0.57 -12.20
N GLY A 39 6.25 -1.53 -12.22
CA GLY A 39 7.50 -1.49 -11.46
C GLY A 39 7.36 -1.56 -9.94
N ALA A 40 6.14 -1.82 -9.41
CA ALA A 40 5.97 -2.10 -7.99
C ALA A 40 6.63 -3.44 -7.62
N VAL A 41 7.31 -3.47 -6.47
CA VAL A 41 8.02 -4.65 -5.96
C VAL A 41 7.48 -5.02 -4.58
N LEU A 42 6.88 -6.20 -4.46
CA LEU A 42 6.40 -6.77 -3.22
C LEU A 42 7.24 -8.01 -2.90
N ARG A 43 8.26 -7.86 -2.03
CA ARG A 43 9.20 -8.94 -1.71
C ARG A 43 8.92 -9.49 -0.31
N ALA A 44 8.25 -10.64 -0.26
CA ALA A 44 7.79 -11.32 0.95
C ALA A 44 8.64 -12.56 1.27
N ASP A 45 9.96 -12.41 1.25
CA ASP A 45 10.93 -13.45 1.60
C ASP A 45 11.21 -13.52 3.12
N ASP A 46 11.07 -12.41 3.82
CA ASP A 46 11.29 -12.28 5.27
C ASP A 46 10.01 -12.36 6.11
N GLY A 47 8.83 -12.36 5.46
CA GLY A 47 7.53 -12.44 6.13
C GLY A 47 6.38 -12.19 5.15
N PRO A 48 5.12 -12.30 5.61
CA PRO A 48 3.97 -12.11 4.75
C PRO A 48 3.73 -10.63 4.40
N ILE A 49 3.29 -10.39 3.16
CA ILE A 49 2.69 -9.13 2.69
C ILE A 49 1.23 -9.38 2.36
N VAL A 50 0.33 -8.58 2.95
CA VAL A 50 -1.11 -8.66 2.69
C VAL A 50 -1.60 -7.32 2.15
N ILE A 51 -2.25 -7.35 0.99
CA ILE A 51 -2.88 -6.19 0.35
C ILE A 51 -4.39 -6.40 0.34
N GLY A 52 -5.13 -5.52 1.00
CA GLY A 52 -6.58 -5.58 1.15
C GLY A 52 -7.35 -5.24 -0.13
N ALA A 53 -8.67 -5.44 -0.06
CA ALA A 53 -9.58 -5.26 -1.20
C ALA A 53 -9.59 -3.81 -1.73
N ASN A 54 -9.66 -3.66 -3.06
CA ASN A 54 -9.75 -2.36 -3.75
C ASN A 54 -8.58 -1.40 -3.45
N THR A 55 -7.47 -1.92 -2.94
CA THR A 55 -6.26 -1.14 -2.63
C THR A 55 -5.38 -1.00 -3.86
N SER A 56 -4.82 0.19 -4.05
CA SER A 56 -3.92 0.51 -5.15
C SER A 56 -2.48 0.67 -4.64
N ILE A 57 -1.55 -0.13 -5.17
CA ILE A 57 -0.10 -0.02 -4.95
C ILE A 57 0.53 0.54 -6.22
N GLN A 58 0.85 1.84 -6.20
CA GLN A 58 1.22 2.57 -7.42
C GLN A 58 2.66 2.36 -7.85
N ASP A 59 2.98 2.92 -9.02
CA ASP A 59 4.21 2.68 -9.78
C ASP A 59 5.47 2.86 -8.94
N GLY A 60 6.38 1.89 -9.05
CA GLY A 60 7.69 1.93 -8.39
C GLY A 60 7.68 1.84 -6.86
N THR A 61 6.53 1.54 -6.24
CA THR A 61 6.43 1.32 -4.80
C THR A 61 7.13 0.03 -4.41
N VAL A 62 7.88 0.05 -3.30
CA VAL A 62 8.59 -1.10 -2.76
C VAL A 62 8.00 -1.49 -1.41
N ILE A 63 7.65 -2.76 -1.26
CA ILE A 63 7.11 -3.33 -0.01
C ILE A 63 8.01 -4.46 0.46
N HIS A 64 8.46 -4.36 1.70
CA HIS A 64 9.29 -5.37 2.37
C HIS A 64 9.07 -5.33 3.89
N MET A 65 9.86 -6.07 4.66
CA MET A 65 9.87 -6.06 6.13
C MET A 65 11.20 -6.57 6.68
N THR A 66 11.36 -6.53 8.00
CA THR A 66 12.50 -7.14 8.70
C THR A 66 12.12 -8.52 9.25
N GLU A 67 12.87 -9.56 8.88
CA GLU A 67 12.66 -10.94 9.32
C GLU A 67 12.52 -11.04 10.85
N GLY A 68 11.46 -11.70 11.31
CA GLY A 68 11.20 -11.94 12.73
C GLY A 68 10.87 -10.69 13.57
N ARG A 69 10.83 -9.49 12.98
CA ARG A 69 10.59 -8.22 13.69
C ARG A 69 9.33 -7.49 13.25
N SER A 70 8.99 -7.58 11.98
CA SER A 70 7.86 -6.84 11.42
C SER A 70 7.18 -7.62 10.31
N ARG A 71 6.03 -7.13 9.87
CA ARG A 71 5.27 -7.59 8.69
C ARG A 71 4.61 -6.40 8.02
N THR A 72 4.31 -6.51 6.74
CA THR A 72 3.59 -5.43 6.06
C THR A 72 2.17 -5.86 5.75
N THR A 73 1.21 -5.09 6.26
CA THR A 73 -0.22 -5.28 5.98
C THR A 73 -0.82 -3.95 5.54
N VAL A 74 -1.55 -3.97 4.44
CA VAL A 74 -2.29 -2.82 3.92
C VAL A 74 -3.76 -3.20 3.85
N GLY A 75 -4.62 -2.41 4.49
CA GLY A 75 -6.05 -2.60 4.55
C GLY A 75 -6.76 -2.41 3.20
N ALA A 76 -8.07 -2.33 3.24
CA ALA A 76 -8.93 -2.16 2.07
C ALA A 76 -9.08 -0.68 1.68
N ARG A 77 -9.32 -0.41 0.39
CA ARG A 77 -9.57 0.95 -0.15
C ARG A 77 -8.45 1.94 0.16
N VAL A 78 -7.22 1.45 0.24
CA VAL A 78 -6.04 2.27 0.46
C VAL A 78 -5.44 2.70 -0.87
N THR A 79 -5.04 3.96 -0.97
CA THR A 79 -4.20 4.44 -2.06
C THR A 79 -2.77 4.60 -1.56
N VAL A 80 -1.87 3.74 -2.04
CA VAL A 80 -0.43 3.89 -1.84
C VAL A 80 0.15 4.54 -3.09
N GLY A 81 0.59 5.78 -2.96
CA GLY A 81 1.10 6.60 -4.06
C GLY A 81 2.39 6.07 -4.69
N HIS A 82 2.79 6.72 -5.79
CA HIS A 82 3.99 6.34 -6.55
C HIS A 82 5.26 6.41 -5.70
N ARG A 83 6.18 5.44 -5.86
CA ARG A 83 7.51 5.38 -5.23
C ARG A 83 7.46 5.45 -3.70
N VAL A 84 6.43 4.89 -3.09
CA VAL A 84 6.36 4.74 -1.63
C VAL A 84 7.23 3.56 -1.20
N ILE A 85 7.82 3.66 -0.01
CA ILE A 85 8.46 2.53 0.68
C ILE A 85 7.58 2.14 1.86
N LEU A 86 7.09 0.91 1.86
CA LEU A 86 6.42 0.30 3.00
C LEU A 86 7.33 -0.80 3.56
N HIS A 87 7.91 -0.56 4.72
CA HIS A 87 8.84 -1.50 5.33
C HIS A 87 8.35 -1.91 6.71
N GLY A 88 7.71 -3.08 6.80
CA GLY A 88 7.27 -3.66 8.07
C GLY A 88 6.18 -2.88 8.80
N CYS A 89 5.31 -2.18 8.09
CA CYS A 89 4.27 -1.31 8.65
C CYS A 89 2.86 -1.90 8.49
N THR A 90 1.93 -1.39 9.28
CA THR A 90 0.50 -1.71 9.18
C THR A 90 -0.28 -0.46 8.77
N ILE A 91 -1.11 -0.60 7.75
CA ILE A 91 -1.99 0.46 7.27
C ILE A 91 -3.43 -0.07 7.34
N GLY A 92 -4.30 0.67 8.01
CA GLY A 92 -5.72 0.38 8.14
C GLY A 92 -6.50 0.66 6.85
N ASP A 93 -7.81 0.64 6.95
CA ASP A 93 -8.72 0.86 5.83
C ASP A 93 -8.88 2.35 5.49
N ASP A 94 -9.28 2.63 4.24
CA ASP A 94 -9.62 3.99 3.78
C ASP A 94 -8.51 5.02 4.04
N CYS A 95 -7.25 4.63 3.82
CA CYS A 95 -6.09 5.49 4.02
C CYS A 95 -5.52 6.01 2.68
N LEU A 96 -4.83 7.16 2.75
CA LEU A 96 -4.00 7.63 1.65
C LEU A 96 -2.56 7.80 2.11
N ILE A 97 -1.65 7.13 1.41
CA ILE A 97 -0.20 7.26 1.58
C ILE A 97 0.34 8.02 0.37
N GLY A 98 0.71 9.27 0.60
CA GLY A 98 1.18 10.15 -0.45
C GLY A 98 2.47 9.67 -1.10
N MET A 99 2.64 10.01 -2.38
CA MET A 99 3.79 9.58 -3.20
C MET A 99 5.12 9.92 -2.55
N GLY A 100 6.11 9.02 -2.71
CA GLY A 100 7.47 9.19 -2.18
C GLY A 100 7.58 9.11 -0.66
N SER A 101 6.54 8.72 0.07
CA SER A 101 6.60 8.52 1.52
C SER A 101 7.36 7.24 1.88
N CYS A 102 7.91 7.22 3.10
CA CYS A 102 8.62 6.07 3.65
C CYS A 102 8.06 5.72 5.03
N LEU A 103 7.48 4.53 5.18
CA LEU A 103 6.92 4.02 6.43
C LEU A 103 7.79 2.86 6.90
N LEU A 104 8.29 2.94 8.15
CA LEU A 104 9.29 2.02 8.67
C LEU A 104 8.69 0.99 9.64
N ASP A 105 9.52 0.05 10.09
CA ASP A 105 9.12 -1.12 10.89
C ASP A 105 8.18 -0.76 12.05
N ASN A 106 7.08 -1.51 12.14
CA ASN A 106 6.06 -1.36 13.17
C ASN A 106 5.37 0.02 13.21
N ALA A 107 5.55 0.86 12.20
CA ALA A 107 4.70 2.03 12.04
C ALA A 107 3.25 1.59 11.77
N VAL A 108 2.30 2.33 12.35
CA VAL A 108 0.86 2.05 12.21
C VAL A 108 0.17 3.29 11.67
N VAL A 109 -0.57 3.13 10.59
CA VAL A 109 -1.49 4.13 10.07
C VAL A 109 -2.88 3.59 10.30
N GLU A 110 -3.64 4.21 11.21
CA GLU A 110 -5.00 3.76 11.54
C GLU A 110 -5.99 4.17 10.44
N ASP A 111 -7.19 3.60 10.48
CA ASP A 111 -8.24 3.85 9.50
C ASP A 111 -8.50 5.33 9.27
N TRP A 112 -8.81 5.69 8.02
CA TRP A 112 -9.09 7.08 7.66
C TRP A 112 -7.96 8.05 8.02
N ALA A 113 -6.71 7.62 7.93
CA ALA A 113 -5.57 8.52 8.11
C ALA A 113 -4.92 8.88 6.77
N PHE A 114 -4.29 10.05 6.74
CA PHE A 114 -3.63 10.58 5.56
C PHE A 114 -2.16 10.88 5.86
N VAL A 115 -1.28 10.21 5.15
CA VAL A 115 0.17 10.50 5.15
C VAL A 115 0.48 11.31 3.90
N ALA A 116 0.89 12.57 4.05
CA ALA A 116 1.19 13.46 2.93
C ALA A 116 2.43 12.99 2.15
N ALA A 117 2.54 13.43 0.89
CA ALA A 117 3.66 13.08 0.02
C ALA A 117 5.03 13.40 0.64
N GLY A 118 6.03 12.54 0.43
CA GLY A 118 7.40 12.71 0.93
C GLY A 118 7.56 12.57 2.45
N THR A 119 6.55 12.07 3.16
CA THR A 119 6.60 11.92 4.61
C THR A 119 7.42 10.71 5.03
N LEU A 120 8.29 10.89 6.03
CA LEU A 120 8.93 9.79 6.75
C LEU A 120 8.13 9.48 8.02
N VAL A 121 7.54 8.28 8.11
CA VAL A 121 6.93 7.74 9.33
C VAL A 121 7.94 6.83 10.03
N PRO A 122 8.53 7.26 11.17
CA PRO A 122 9.57 6.50 11.87
C PRO A 122 9.08 5.17 12.42
N PRO A 123 9.99 4.25 12.78
CA PRO A 123 9.62 2.96 13.37
C PRO A 123 8.73 3.12 14.61
N GLY A 124 7.69 2.28 14.71
CA GLY A 124 6.76 2.27 15.83
C GLY A 124 5.86 3.51 15.95
N LYS A 125 5.94 4.44 15.02
CA LYS A 125 5.10 5.65 15.04
C LYS A 125 3.68 5.33 14.64
N VAL A 126 2.71 5.90 15.39
CA VAL A 126 1.28 5.78 15.06
C VAL A 126 0.78 7.08 14.41
N VAL A 127 0.08 6.93 13.30
CA VAL A 127 -0.76 7.97 12.68
C VAL A 127 -2.19 7.65 13.06
N PRO A 128 -2.81 8.37 14.00
CA PRO A 128 -4.14 8.01 14.52
C PRO A 128 -5.24 8.20 13.47
N THR A 129 -6.35 7.52 13.70
CA THR A 129 -7.58 7.64 12.90
C THR A 129 -7.95 9.09 12.64
N GLY A 130 -8.22 9.41 11.39
CA GLY A 130 -8.70 10.73 10.98
C GLY A 130 -7.66 11.85 11.09
N GLN A 131 -6.36 11.54 11.16
CA GLN A 131 -5.30 12.55 11.24
C GLN A 131 -4.50 12.65 9.93
N LEU A 132 -4.05 13.87 9.65
CA LEU A 132 -3.05 14.16 8.63
C LEU A 132 -1.66 14.23 9.26
N MET A 133 -0.73 13.43 8.73
CA MET A 133 0.70 13.51 9.06
C MET A 133 1.49 14.01 7.86
N MET A 134 2.48 14.88 8.07
CA MET A 134 3.42 15.32 7.03
C MET A 134 4.81 15.63 7.57
N GLY A 135 5.79 15.59 6.67
CA GLY A 135 7.17 16.03 6.91
C GLY A 135 8.17 14.89 7.06
N ASN A 136 9.44 15.25 7.23
CA ASN A 136 10.56 14.32 7.45
C ASN A 136 11.42 14.83 8.62
N PRO A 137 11.31 14.26 9.83
CA PRO A 137 10.37 13.21 10.23
C PRO A 137 8.92 13.71 10.30
N GLY A 138 7.98 12.78 10.07
CA GLY A 138 6.54 13.06 10.04
C GLY A 138 5.99 13.54 11.39
N LYS A 139 5.15 14.59 11.34
CA LYS A 139 4.42 15.14 12.49
C LYS A 139 2.93 15.19 12.18
N LEU A 140 2.10 14.97 13.19
CA LEU A 140 0.67 15.21 13.09
C LEU A 140 0.44 16.71 12.90
N VAL A 141 -0.34 17.09 11.89
CA VAL A 141 -0.54 18.50 11.51
C VAL A 141 -1.92 18.97 11.92
N ARG A 142 -2.95 18.19 11.60
CA ARG A 142 -4.33 18.52 11.89
C ARG A 142 -5.24 17.29 11.74
N PRO A 143 -6.46 17.32 12.30
CA PRO A 143 -7.51 16.38 11.89
C PRO A 143 -7.79 16.51 10.38
N MET A 144 -8.23 15.41 9.78
CA MET A 144 -8.71 15.42 8.40
C MET A 144 -9.99 16.21 8.25
N THR A 145 -10.12 16.91 7.12
CA THR A 145 -11.35 17.58 6.69
C THR A 145 -12.23 16.65 5.86
N ASP A 146 -13.48 17.05 5.60
CA ASP A 146 -14.34 16.31 4.67
C ASP A 146 -13.74 16.24 3.26
N ALA A 147 -13.09 17.32 2.81
CA ALA A 147 -12.39 17.34 1.51
C ALA A 147 -11.23 16.30 1.45
N ASP A 148 -10.51 16.07 2.55
CA ASP A 148 -9.48 15.02 2.60
C ASP A 148 -10.13 13.62 2.48
N ARG A 149 -11.28 13.38 3.11
CA ARG A 149 -12.02 12.12 3.03
C ARG A 149 -12.58 11.88 1.63
N GLU A 150 -13.14 12.92 1.02
CA GLU A 150 -13.60 12.87 -0.38
C GLU A 150 -12.42 12.54 -1.32
N TRP A 151 -11.25 13.14 -1.08
CA TRP A 151 -10.05 12.87 -1.87
C TRP A 151 -9.54 11.43 -1.72
N ILE A 152 -9.58 10.85 -0.51
CA ILE A 152 -9.26 9.43 -0.28
C ILE A 152 -10.22 8.55 -1.08
N THR A 153 -11.54 8.80 -0.95
CA THR A 153 -12.57 8.02 -1.65
C THR A 153 -12.43 8.11 -3.17
N TYR A 154 -12.21 9.31 -3.69
CA TYR A 154 -11.94 9.54 -5.11
C TYR A 154 -10.70 8.77 -5.57
N SER A 155 -9.62 8.83 -4.81
CA SER A 155 -8.33 8.26 -5.21
C SER A 155 -8.43 6.74 -5.41
N TRP A 156 -8.90 5.98 -4.40
CA TRP A 156 -9.00 4.53 -4.56
C TRP A 156 -10.03 4.13 -5.63
N THR A 157 -11.15 4.84 -5.73
CA THR A 157 -12.19 4.57 -6.75
C THR A 157 -11.65 4.81 -8.17
N ALA A 158 -10.90 5.88 -8.38
CA ALA A 158 -10.28 6.18 -9.68
C ALA A 158 -9.31 5.07 -10.12
N TYR A 159 -8.47 4.57 -9.20
CA TYR A 159 -7.55 3.48 -9.51
C TYR A 159 -8.25 2.13 -9.66
N PHE A 160 -9.29 1.86 -8.89
CA PHE A 160 -10.14 0.69 -9.10
C PHE A 160 -10.73 0.69 -10.52
N ASN A 161 -11.37 1.78 -10.95
CA ASN A 161 -11.94 1.90 -12.29
C ASN A 161 -10.86 1.78 -13.38
N ARG A 162 -9.73 2.45 -13.20
CA ARG A 162 -8.61 2.40 -14.15
C ARG A 162 -8.05 0.98 -14.31
N SER A 163 -7.96 0.23 -13.21
CA SER A 163 -7.51 -1.16 -13.28
C SER A 163 -8.44 -2.04 -14.11
N ARG A 164 -9.77 -1.79 -14.06
CA ARG A 164 -10.76 -2.49 -14.92
C ARG A 164 -10.55 -2.19 -16.40
N GLU A 165 -10.25 -0.93 -16.73
CA GLU A 165 -9.94 -0.53 -18.10
C GLU A 165 -8.69 -1.27 -18.62
N TYR A 166 -7.63 -1.37 -17.81
CA TYR A 166 -6.42 -2.11 -18.19
C TYR A 166 -6.69 -3.60 -18.39
N MET A 167 -7.46 -4.23 -17.48
CA MET A 167 -7.81 -5.66 -17.60
C MET A 167 -8.64 -5.93 -18.87
N ALA A 168 -9.52 -5.01 -19.26
CA ALA A 168 -10.33 -5.15 -20.48
C ALA A 168 -9.51 -4.99 -21.78
N GLN A 169 -8.33 -4.37 -21.71
CA GLN A 169 -7.46 -4.16 -22.88
C GLN A 169 -6.36 -5.23 -23.01
N THR A 170 -6.17 -6.06 -21.99
CA THR A 170 -5.20 -7.15 -22.05
C THR A 170 -5.84 -8.33 -22.81
N PRO A 171 -5.24 -8.75 -23.96
CA PRO A 171 -5.76 -9.85 -24.77
C PRO A 171 -5.72 -11.20 -24.06
#